data_021d9d838af6f257a36933152c7c63cd
#
_entry.id   021d9d838af6f257a36933152c7c63cd
#
_cell.length_a   1.000
_cell.length_b   1.000
_cell.length_c   1.000
_cell.angle_alpha   90.00
_cell.angle_beta   90.00
_cell.angle_gamma   90.00
#
_symmetry.space_group_name_H-M   'P 1'
#
loop_
_entity.id
_entity.type
_entity.pdbx_description
1 polymer ?
#
loop_
_entity_poly.entity_id
_entity_poly.type
_entity_poly.pdbx_seq_one_letter_code
_entity_poly.pdbx_strand_id
1 'polypeptide(L)'
;MNVKKIIIYAMFTVIILITSGCSKDNIEYTKSDKKEEKGIEINEKNFPSEYVRELVSQSFDSNNDNQLTQNEIDAVTELRIDPDDTYTYMDGLDNSNYKYSVIDCRGLEIFKNVEKIRICVEIVEHNDEIIEEYGLLNFEKLYELDKVKELFISGEKYKAKYELNRFPNLEKVQLNYIKNLDQLKFGDEIKQIKFNFVYTDSVIDLSKVHSLERFKAIGFNCNGIVYGQNEKLKNISMKEIGKGIKEIDVSKLKNLRRLEVWYSKYLKNIKIGKIKNIDLYECKGIKELDISKCDKLKRVTVITTGIDKVRMSKTPSINHLCLSFNKIENIDLTNAKIHSLSLQGNPIKNIDVSKAKRIDKIYVKKCQNVKKGDKQQIKIIRR
;
A
#
# COMPACT_ATOMS: atom_id res chain seq x y z
N MET A 1 39.19 -2.42 -7.81
CA MET A 1 39.04 -3.89 -8.01
C MET A 1 37.59 -4.23 -7.73
N ASN A 2 36.84 -4.55 -8.77
CA ASN A 2 35.38 -4.55 -8.84
C ASN A 2 34.72 -5.71 -8.09
N VAL A 3 33.84 -5.37 -7.13
CA VAL A 3 33.07 -6.32 -6.30
C VAL A 3 31.61 -6.49 -6.83
N LYS A 4 31.34 -6.26 -8.10
CA LYS A 4 29.97 -6.34 -8.69
C LYS A 4 29.81 -7.43 -9.79
N LYS A 5 30.55 -8.54 -9.68
CA LYS A 5 30.38 -9.69 -10.63
C LYS A 5 30.16 -11.04 -9.94
N ILE A 6 29.51 -11.08 -8.79
CA ILE A 6 29.20 -12.34 -8.12
C ILE A 6 27.78 -12.28 -7.61
N ILE A 7 26.78 -12.36 -8.45
CA ILE A 7 25.41 -12.84 -8.15
C ILE A 7 24.70 -13.10 -9.50
N ILE A 8 25.21 -13.93 -10.38
CA ILE A 8 24.46 -14.65 -11.42
C ILE A 8 25.26 -15.89 -11.78
N TYR A 9 25.40 -16.85 -10.87
CA TYR A 9 25.81 -18.21 -11.17
C TYR A 9 25.44 -19.12 -9.99
N ALA A 10 24.19 -19.52 -9.92
CA ALA A 10 23.78 -20.69 -9.15
C ALA A 10 22.42 -21.14 -9.68
N MET A 11 22.48 -22.15 -10.53
CA MET A 11 21.54 -23.26 -10.68
C MET A 11 21.48 -23.73 -12.13
N PHE A 12 22.43 -24.54 -12.52
CA PHE A 12 22.19 -25.65 -13.46
C PHE A 12 23.39 -26.59 -13.37
N THR A 13 23.43 -27.43 -12.34
CA THR A 13 24.25 -28.64 -12.32
C THR A 13 23.32 -29.81 -12.61
N VAL A 14 23.19 -30.16 -13.87
CA VAL A 14 22.68 -31.48 -14.29
C VAL A 14 23.83 -32.46 -14.19
N ILE A 15 23.72 -33.43 -13.28
CA ILE A 15 24.63 -34.56 -13.15
C ILE A 15 24.34 -35.53 -14.31
N ILE A 16 25.24 -35.62 -15.28
CA ILE A 16 25.25 -36.70 -16.27
C ILE A 16 26.09 -37.81 -15.69
N LEU A 17 25.45 -38.89 -15.26
CA LEU A 17 26.11 -40.18 -15.00
C LEU A 17 26.32 -40.89 -16.34
N ILE A 18 27.55 -40.91 -16.79
CA ILE A 18 27.97 -41.75 -17.94
C ILE A 18 28.33 -43.11 -17.38
N THR A 19 27.50 -44.12 -17.61
CA THR A 19 27.90 -45.52 -17.52
C THR A 19 28.39 -45.98 -18.88
N SER A 20 29.66 -46.36 -18.94
CA SER A 20 30.30 -46.95 -20.11
C SER A 20 29.78 -48.36 -20.37
N GLY A 21 29.24 -48.57 -21.56
CA GLY A 21 28.94 -49.90 -22.10
C GLY A 21 29.10 -49.86 -23.62
N CYS A 22 30.15 -50.47 -24.11
CA CYS A 22 30.37 -50.67 -25.55
C CYS A 22 29.34 -51.62 -26.16
N SER A 23 28.61 -51.18 -27.20
CA SER A 23 28.24 -52.01 -28.32
C SER A 23 28.13 -51.15 -29.58
N LYS A 24 28.78 -51.57 -30.63
CA LYS A 24 28.73 -50.97 -31.97
C LYS A 24 27.39 -51.35 -32.59
N ASP A 25 26.44 -50.46 -32.69
CA ASP A 25 25.37 -50.55 -33.66
C ASP A 25 25.22 -49.18 -34.32
N ASN A 26 25.23 -49.19 -35.66
CA ASN A 26 25.05 -48.02 -36.49
C ASN A 26 23.65 -47.45 -36.24
N ILE A 27 23.55 -46.37 -35.49
CA ILE A 27 22.34 -45.59 -35.40
C ILE A 27 22.46 -44.48 -36.45
N GLU A 28 21.74 -44.64 -37.54
CA GLU A 28 21.41 -43.53 -38.44
C GLU A 28 20.72 -42.46 -37.62
N TYR A 29 21.40 -41.33 -37.41
CA TYR A 29 20.77 -40.11 -36.89
C TYR A 29 19.83 -39.60 -37.97
N THR A 30 18.56 -39.99 -37.90
CA THR A 30 17.50 -39.22 -38.53
C THR A 30 17.53 -37.84 -37.89
N LYS A 31 18.01 -36.83 -38.63
CA LYS A 31 17.72 -35.42 -38.31
C LYS A 31 16.21 -35.29 -38.17
N SER A 32 15.70 -35.25 -36.94
CA SER A 32 14.39 -34.74 -36.72
C SER A 32 14.45 -33.28 -37.16
N ASP A 33 13.77 -32.93 -38.22
CA ASP A 33 13.45 -31.56 -38.60
C ASP A 33 12.63 -30.97 -37.44
N LYS A 34 13.32 -30.50 -36.40
CA LYS A 34 12.72 -29.51 -35.51
C LYS A 34 12.47 -28.31 -36.42
N LYS A 35 11.20 -28.12 -36.84
CA LYS A 35 10.74 -26.81 -37.31
C LYS A 35 11.24 -25.81 -36.29
N GLU A 36 12.21 -24.99 -36.66
CA GLU A 36 12.53 -23.80 -35.86
C GLU A 36 11.22 -23.02 -35.75
N GLU A 37 10.64 -22.99 -34.56
CA GLU A 37 9.51 -22.11 -34.30
C GLU A 37 10.02 -20.69 -34.51
N LYS A 38 9.48 -20.03 -35.52
CA LYS A 38 9.85 -18.67 -35.87
C LYS A 38 9.50 -17.77 -34.67
N GLY A 39 10.52 -17.23 -34.02
CA GLY A 39 10.37 -16.31 -32.88
C GLY A 39 9.66 -15.02 -33.27
N ILE A 40 9.25 -14.27 -32.27
CA ILE A 40 8.70 -12.90 -32.45
C ILE A 40 9.87 -11.93 -32.56
N GLU A 41 10.02 -11.25 -33.70
CA GLU A 41 11.09 -10.28 -33.92
C GLU A 41 10.96 -9.08 -32.95
N ILE A 42 12.08 -8.67 -32.34
CA ILE A 42 12.16 -7.48 -31.50
C ILE A 42 12.36 -6.25 -32.38
N ASN A 43 11.26 -5.74 -32.91
CA ASN A 43 11.24 -4.59 -33.83
C ASN A 43 10.12 -3.61 -33.49
N GLU A 44 10.07 -2.47 -34.18
CA GLU A 44 9.09 -1.39 -33.95
C GLU A 44 7.65 -1.83 -34.22
N LYS A 45 7.43 -2.79 -35.11
CA LYS A 45 6.10 -3.32 -35.41
C LYS A 45 5.52 -4.11 -34.22
N ASN A 46 6.34 -4.94 -33.58
CA ASN A 46 5.90 -5.79 -32.47
C ASN A 46 6.00 -5.07 -31.12
N PHE A 47 6.98 -4.18 -30.95
CA PHE A 47 7.22 -3.38 -29.74
C PHE A 47 7.45 -1.93 -30.16
N PRO A 48 6.42 -1.09 -30.25
CA PRO A 48 6.54 0.29 -30.77
C PRO A 48 7.42 1.20 -29.90
N SER A 49 7.44 1.00 -28.57
CA SER A 49 8.29 1.76 -27.67
C SER A 49 9.76 1.33 -27.81
N GLU A 50 10.66 2.30 -28.03
CA GLU A 50 12.09 2.04 -28.06
C GLU A 50 12.58 1.47 -26.73
N TYR A 51 12.14 2.06 -25.63
CA TYR A 51 12.45 1.55 -24.29
C TYR A 51 12.00 0.08 -24.09
N VAL A 52 10.79 -0.27 -24.53
CA VAL A 52 10.30 -1.65 -24.42
C VAL A 52 11.12 -2.59 -25.28
N ARG A 53 11.56 -2.19 -26.49
CA ARG A 53 12.47 -3.01 -27.30
C ARG A 53 13.81 -3.24 -26.61
N GLU A 54 14.40 -2.21 -26.01
CA GLU A 54 15.63 -2.35 -25.24
C GLU A 54 15.44 -3.26 -24.02
N LEU A 55 14.36 -3.07 -23.25
CA LEU A 55 14.02 -3.92 -22.11
C LEU A 55 13.90 -5.39 -22.54
N VAL A 56 13.13 -5.66 -23.59
CA VAL A 56 12.86 -7.01 -24.08
C VAL A 56 14.14 -7.66 -24.60
N SER A 57 14.92 -6.95 -25.41
CA SER A 57 16.20 -7.46 -25.94
C SER A 57 17.21 -7.74 -24.83
N GLN A 58 17.34 -6.85 -23.83
CA GLN A 58 18.35 -7.01 -22.78
C GLN A 58 17.95 -8.02 -21.69
N SER A 59 16.64 -8.18 -21.42
CA SER A 59 16.18 -8.95 -20.28
C SER A 59 15.54 -10.28 -20.64
N PHE A 60 15.01 -10.44 -21.86
CA PHE A 60 14.19 -11.60 -22.23
C PHE A 60 14.73 -12.37 -23.45
N ASP A 61 15.47 -11.73 -24.34
CA ASP A 61 16.19 -12.38 -25.44
C ASP A 61 17.50 -13.01 -24.89
N SER A 62 17.43 -14.26 -24.49
CA SER A 62 18.52 -14.94 -23.77
C SER A 62 19.67 -15.34 -24.67
N ASN A 63 19.43 -15.54 -25.98
CA ASN A 63 20.39 -15.93 -26.95
C ASN A 63 20.92 -14.77 -27.81
N ASN A 64 20.38 -13.58 -27.65
CA ASN A 64 20.69 -12.32 -28.36
C ASN A 64 20.55 -12.44 -29.89
N ASP A 65 19.54 -13.17 -30.38
CA ASP A 65 19.28 -13.33 -31.81
C ASP A 65 18.25 -12.30 -32.35
N ASN A 66 17.82 -11.37 -31.50
CA ASN A 66 16.82 -10.32 -31.78
C ASN A 66 15.42 -10.88 -32.08
N GLN A 67 15.12 -12.09 -31.58
CA GLN A 67 13.82 -12.71 -31.64
C GLN A 67 13.47 -13.30 -30.27
N LEU A 68 12.21 -13.41 -29.96
CA LEU A 68 11.71 -14.08 -28.78
C LEU A 68 11.12 -15.44 -29.16
N THR A 69 11.71 -16.51 -28.73
CA THR A 69 11.13 -17.84 -28.79
C THR A 69 9.99 -17.98 -27.78
N GLN A 70 9.11 -18.98 -27.96
CA GLN A 70 8.05 -19.23 -26.99
C GLN A 70 8.59 -19.54 -25.59
N ASN A 71 9.74 -20.24 -25.49
CA ASN A 71 10.36 -20.52 -24.21
C ASN A 71 10.83 -19.27 -23.47
N GLU A 72 11.37 -18.29 -24.18
CA GLU A 72 11.77 -17.00 -23.61
C GLU A 72 10.56 -16.19 -23.15
N ILE A 73 9.51 -16.15 -23.96
CA ILE A 73 8.25 -15.52 -23.60
C ILE A 73 7.64 -16.17 -22.35
N ASP A 74 7.61 -17.50 -22.30
CA ASP A 74 7.02 -18.26 -21.18
C ASP A 74 7.84 -18.16 -19.89
N ALA A 75 9.13 -17.86 -19.98
CA ALA A 75 10.00 -17.65 -18.83
C ALA A 75 9.76 -16.34 -18.09
N VAL A 76 9.10 -15.35 -18.72
CA VAL A 76 8.87 -14.04 -18.13
C VAL A 76 7.72 -14.10 -17.13
N THR A 77 8.04 -13.94 -15.84
CA THR A 77 7.06 -13.91 -14.73
C THR A 77 6.91 -12.54 -14.08
N GLU A 78 7.81 -11.60 -14.37
CA GLU A 78 7.77 -10.22 -13.88
C GLU A 78 8.11 -9.23 -15.00
N LEU A 79 7.29 -8.22 -15.20
CA LEU A 79 7.59 -7.06 -16.03
C LEU A 79 8.06 -5.93 -15.12
N ARG A 80 9.30 -5.52 -15.28
CA ARG A 80 9.88 -4.36 -14.60
C ARG A 80 10.18 -3.27 -15.63
N ILE A 81 9.33 -2.26 -15.65
CA ILE A 81 9.45 -1.09 -16.51
C ILE A 81 9.98 0.04 -15.63
N ASP A 82 11.27 0.33 -15.74
CA ASP A 82 11.98 1.29 -14.90
C ASP A 82 13.08 1.98 -15.74
N PRO A 83 12.75 3.04 -16.46
CA PRO A 83 13.70 3.72 -17.34
C PRO A 83 14.96 4.22 -16.62
N ASP A 84 14.87 4.45 -15.31
CA ASP A 84 15.96 4.99 -14.52
C ASP A 84 16.96 3.92 -14.03
N ASP A 85 16.58 2.64 -14.03
CA ASP A 85 17.48 1.54 -13.64
C ASP A 85 18.65 1.32 -14.63
N THR A 86 18.56 1.89 -15.84
CA THR A 86 19.64 1.86 -16.84
C THR A 86 20.74 2.89 -16.59
N TYR A 87 20.50 3.83 -15.66
CA TYR A 87 21.50 4.83 -15.27
C TYR A 87 22.23 4.39 -14.00
N THR A 88 23.37 3.72 -14.18
CA THR A 88 24.38 3.65 -13.13
C THR A 88 24.76 5.08 -12.73
N TYR A 89 24.65 5.38 -11.44
CA TYR A 89 25.23 6.58 -10.83
C TYR A 89 26.71 6.68 -11.24
N MET A 90 27.00 7.40 -12.29
CA MET A 90 28.33 7.91 -12.57
C MET A 90 28.36 9.33 -12.02
N ASP A 91 29.08 9.50 -10.92
CA ASP A 91 29.41 10.80 -10.35
C ASP A 91 29.88 11.75 -11.45
N GLY A 92 29.14 12.83 -11.66
CA GLY A 92 29.63 14.01 -12.38
C GLY A 92 29.20 14.19 -13.84
N LEU A 93 28.19 13.48 -14.37
CA LEU A 93 27.65 13.75 -15.70
C LEU A 93 26.31 14.47 -15.63
N ASP A 94 26.21 15.49 -16.47
CA ASP A 94 25.04 16.32 -16.74
C ASP A 94 23.79 15.48 -16.99
N ASN A 95 22.81 15.57 -16.09
CA ASN A 95 21.57 14.77 -16.08
C ASN A 95 20.56 15.17 -17.18
N SER A 96 21.00 15.73 -18.31
CA SER A 96 20.12 16.26 -19.36
C SER A 96 19.59 15.23 -20.37
N ASN A 97 19.86 13.92 -20.20
CA ASN A 97 19.51 12.90 -21.19
C ASN A 97 18.50 11.87 -20.67
N TYR A 98 17.30 12.30 -20.24
CA TYR A 98 16.19 11.34 -20.11
C TYR A 98 15.70 10.97 -21.51
N LYS A 99 16.06 9.77 -21.94
CA LYS A 99 15.78 9.28 -23.31
C LYS A 99 14.29 8.95 -23.52
N TYR A 100 13.57 8.57 -22.42
CA TYR A 100 12.22 8.04 -22.55
C TYR A 100 11.23 8.76 -21.62
N SER A 101 10.42 9.64 -22.19
CA SER A 101 9.35 10.33 -21.46
C SER A 101 8.01 9.55 -21.47
N VAL A 102 7.76 8.80 -22.54
CA VAL A 102 6.50 8.07 -22.74
C VAL A 102 6.79 6.62 -23.08
N ILE A 103 6.12 5.70 -22.38
CA ILE A 103 6.28 4.26 -22.58
C ILE A 103 4.98 3.69 -23.15
N ASP A 104 5.05 3.15 -24.35
CA ASP A 104 3.94 2.45 -25.00
C ASP A 104 3.97 0.96 -24.57
N CYS A 105 2.91 0.52 -23.92
CA CYS A 105 2.80 -0.85 -23.39
C CYS A 105 2.46 -1.90 -24.45
N ARG A 106 2.24 -1.52 -25.73
CA ARG A 106 1.97 -2.49 -26.80
C ARG A 106 3.13 -3.45 -27.01
N GLY A 107 2.80 -4.72 -27.22
CA GLY A 107 3.74 -5.83 -27.34
C GLY A 107 3.99 -6.55 -26.02
N LEU A 108 3.78 -5.91 -24.88
CA LEU A 108 3.95 -6.56 -23.55
C LEU A 108 2.86 -7.60 -23.26
N GLU A 109 1.72 -7.53 -23.94
CA GLU A 109 0.61 -8.47 -23.79
C GLU A 109 0.93 -9.92 -24.17
N ILE A 110 2.08 -10.18 -24.83
CA ILE A 110 2.51 -11.53 -25.20
C ILE A 110 3.00 -12.37 -24.00
N PHE A 111 3.49 -11.71 -22.93
CA PHE A 111 4.10 -12.36 -21.77
C PHE A 111 3.05 -12.95 -20.81
N LYS A 112 2.31 -13.96 -21.24
CA LYS A 112 1.13 -14.51 -20.53
C LYS A 112 1.43 -15.15 -19.16
N ASN A 113 2.70 -15.38 -18.82
CA ASN A 113 3.09 -15.94 -17.52
C ASN A 113 3.45 -14.90 -16.48
N VAL A 114 3.29 -13.61 -16.79
CA VAL A 114 3.57 -12.52 -15.87
C VAL A 114 2.61 -12.53 -14.68
N GLU A 115 3.16 -12.64 -13.49
CA GLU A 115 2.45 -12.55 -12.21
C GLU A 115 2.64 -11.20 -11.52
N LYS A 116 3.67 -10.43 -11.90
CA LYS A 116 3.98 -9.12 -11.32
C LYS A 116 4.29 -8.09 -12.38
N ILE A 117 3.72 -6.90 -12.20
CA ILE A 117 4.03 -5.73 -13.02
C ILE A 117 4.52 -4.63 -12.09
N ARG A 118 5.70 -4.11 -12.37
CA ARG A 118 6.29 -2.97 -11.70
C ARG A 118 6.66 -1.90 -12.71
N ILE A 119 6.04 -0.74 -12.57
CA ILE A 119 6.25 0.41 -13.45
C ILE A 119 6.70 1.58 -12.59
N CYS A 120 7.88 2.11 -12.85
CA CYS A 120 8.42 3.31 -12.24
C CYS A 120 8.71 4.31 -13.36
N VAL A 121 7.91 5.37 -13.44
CA VAL A 121 8.10 6.48 -14.39
C VAL A 121 8.42 7.68 -13.53
N GLU A 122 9.68 7.80 -13.08
CA GLU A 122 10.05 8.89 -12.18
C GLU A 122 10.07 10.23 -12.88
N ILE A 123 9.57 11.23 -12.16
CA ILE A 123 9.60 12.64 -12.57
C ILE A 123 10.89 13.23 -11.98
N VAL A 124 11.88 13.51 -12.81
CA VAL A 124 13.00 14.34 -12.38
C VAL A 124 12.64 15.81 -12.66
N GLU A 125 12.41 16.55 -11.59
CA GLU A 125 12.29 18.01 -11.66
C GLU A 125 13.71 18.59 -11.79
N HIS A 126 14.11 19.00 -12.98
CA HIS A 126 15.31 19.81 -13.20
C HIS A 126 14.90 21.27 -13.42
N ASN A 127 15.43 22.14 -12.55
CA ASN A 127 15.47 23.61 -12.71
C ASN A 127 14.19 24.29 -13.19
N ASP A 128 13.05 24.08 -12.49
CA ASP A 128 11.76 24.74 -12.77
C ASP A 128 11.23 24.63 -14.23
N GLU A 129 11.92 23.96 -15.14
CA GLU A 129 11.42 23.61 -16.46
C GLU A 129 10.78 22.23 -16.44
N ILE A 130 9.46 22.25 -16.59
CA ILE A 130 8.63 21.04 -16.66
C ILE A 130 8.92 20.38 -18.01
N ILE A 131 9.64 19.25 -17.99
CA ILE A 131 9.70 18.36 -19.15
C ILE A 131 8.31 17.74 -19.30
N GLU A 132 7.64 18.06 -20.42
CA GLU A 132 6.17 18.03 -20.51
C GLU A 132 5.52 16.64 -20.56
N GLU A 133 6.21 15.52 -20.78
CA GLU A 133 5.51 14.28 -21.12
C GLU A 133 6.15 13.00 -20.53
N TYR A 134 5.78 12.66 -19.28
CA TYR A 134 6.04 11.31 -18.73
C TYR A 134 4.73 10.57 -18.54
N GLY A 135 4.64 9.32 -18.99
CA GLY A 135 3.44 8.51 -18.80
C GLY A 135 3.39 7.22 -19.59
N LEU A 136 2.29 6.51 -19.40
CA LEU A 136 2.02 5.24 -20.02
C LEU A 136 0.97 5.37 -21.14
N LEU A 137 1.31 4.90 -22.33
CA LEU A 137 0.36 4.73 -23.42
C LEU A 137 -0.07 3.28 -23.53
N ASN A 138 -1.32 3.07 -23.97
CA ASN A 138 -1.88 1.74 -24.22
C ASN A 138 -1.76 0.78 -23.02
N PHE A 139 -1.87 1.34 -21.79
CA PHE A 139 -1.85 0.53 -20.55
C PHE A 139 -2.90 -0.59 -20.57
N GLU A 140 -3.99 -0.41 -21.29
CA GLU A 140 -5.04 -1.41 -21.46
C GLU A 140 -4.56 -2.73 -22.06
N LYS A 141 -3.41 -2.75 -22.75
CA LYS A 141 -2.78 -3.97 -23.25
C LYS A 141 -2.31 -4.89 -22.13
N LEU A 142 -1.90 -4.33 -21.00
CA LEU A 142 -1.50 -5.12 -19.83
C LEU A 142 -2.67 -5.86 -19.20
N TYR A 143 -3.93 -5.45 -19.43
CA TYR A 143 -5.10 -6.19 -18.92
C TYR A 143 -5.28 -7.58 -19.57
N GLU A 144 -4.59 -7.85 -20.68
CA GLU A 144 -4.55 -9.17 -21.30
C GLU A 144 -3.69 -10.18 -20.55
N LEU A 145 -2.96 -9.73 -19.49
CA LEU A 145 -2.11 -10.55 -18.62
C LEU A 145 -2.92 -11.07 -17.42
N ASP A 146 -3.61 -12.17 -17.62
CA ASP A 146 -4.58 -12.71 -16.67
C ASP A 146 -3.97 -13.31 -15.39
N LYS A 147 -2.67 -13.65 -15.40
CA LYS A 147 -1.96 -14.19 -14.23
C LYS A 147 -1.44 -13.14 -13.26
N VAL A 148 -1.58 -11.86 -13.57
CA VAL A 148 -1.06 -10.76 -12.72
C VAL A 148 -1.72 -10.76 -11.34
N LYS A 149 -0.90 -10.90 -10.32
CA LYS A 149 -1.26 -10.88 -8.89
C LYS A 149 -0.83 -9.59 -8.18
N GLU A 150 0.26 -8.97 -8.64
CA GLU A 150 0.82 -7.77 -8.02
C GLU A 150 1.05 -6.67 -9.07
N LEU A 151 0.53 -5.48 -8.79
CA LEU A 151 0.70 -4.29 -9.63
C LEU A 151 1.28 -3.16 -8.79
N PHE A 152 2.41 -2.63 -9.25
CA PHE A 152 3.04 -1.42 -8.71
C PHE A 152 3.19 -0.40 -9.83
N ILE A 153 2.70 0.83 -9.61
CA ILE A 153 2.86 1.95 -10.52
C ILE A 153 3.34 3.16 -9.72
N SER A 154 4.40 3.82 -10.20
CA SER A 154 4.96 5.02 -9.59
C SER A 154 5.24 6.09 -10.65
N GLY A 155 4.97 7.35 -10.30
CA GLY A 155 5.39 8.51 -11.11
C GLY A 155 4.49 8.89 -12.28
N GLU A 156 3.29 8.32 -12.43
CA GLU A 156 2.36 8.65 -13.51
C GLU A 156 1.88 10.11 -13.43
N LYS A 157 2.14 10.90 -14.46
CA LYS A 157 1.81 12.33 -14.53
C LYS A 157 0.57 12.63 -15.37
N TYR A 158 0.26 11.77 -16.33
CA TYR A 158 -0.92 11.94 -17.17
C TYR A 158 -2.20 11.68 -16.38
N LYS A 159 -3.33 12.00 -17.00
CA LYS A 159 -4.66 11.73 -16.48
C LYS A 159 -4.91 10.23 -16.43
N ALA A 160 -4.42 9.60 -15.38
CA ALA A 160 -4.39 8.15 -15.25
C ALA A 160 -5.79 7.56 -15.07
N LYS A 161 -6.07 6.50 -15.81
CA LYS A 161 -7.30 5.71 -15.71
C LYS A 161 -6.93 4.25 -15.56
N TYR A 162 -7.28 3.66 -14.42
CA TYR A 162 -6.97 2.27 -14.17
C TYR A 162 -8.25 1.45 -13.90
N GLU A 163 -8.54 0.51 -14.79
CA GLU A 163 -9.61 -0.47 -14.63
C GLU A 163 -9.05 -1.77 -14.05
N LEU A 164 -8.61 -1.72 -12.78
CA LEU A 164 -7.95 -2.84 -12.12
C LEU A 164 -8.82 -4.09 -12.00
N ASN A 165 -10.15 -3.94 -12.14
CA ASN A 165 -11.09 -5.04 -12.24
C ASN A 165 -10.92 -5.89 -13.50
N ARG A 166 -10.11 -5.43 -14.47
CA ARG A 166 -9.77 -6.21 -15.67
C ARG A 166 -8.61 -7.18 -15.46
N PHE A 167 -7.90 -7.10 -14.35
CA PHE A 167 -6.93 -8.10 -13.92
C PHE A 167 -7.65 -9.12 -13.01
N PRO A 168 -8.02 -10.31 -13.48
CA PRO A 168 -8.90 -11.22 -12.75
C PRO A 168 -8.28 -11.80 -11.48
N ASN A 169 -6.96 -11.88 -11.41
CA ASN A 169 -6.22 -12.47 -10.30
C ASN A 169 -5.44 -11.45 -9.46
N LEU A 170 -5.68 -10.15 -9.64
CA LEU A 170 -4.94 -9.10 -8.96
C LEU A 170 -5.24 -9.07 -7.46
N GLU A 171 -4.23 -9.36 -6.66
CA GLU A 171 -4.31 -9.40 -5.19
C GLU A 171 -3.74 -8.18 -4.50
N LYS A 172 -2.70 -7.56 -5.08
CA LYS A 172 -1.99 -6.44 -4.47
C LYS A 172 -1.82 -5.29 -5.45
N VAL A 173 -2.19 -4.10 -4.99
CA VAL A 173 -2.05 -2.86 -5.73
C VAL A 173 -1.26 -1.85 -4.91
N GLN A 174 -0.25 -1.27 -5.51
CA GLN A 174 0.45 -0.12 -4.96
C GLN A 174 0.58 0.98 -6.01
N LEU A 175 0.05 2.16 -5.70
CA LEU A 175 0.17 3.36 -6.54
C LEU A 175 0.97 4.41 -5.76
N ASN A 176 2.00 4.96 -6.39
CA ASN A 176 2.86 5.99 -5.79
C ASN A 176 2.96 7.20 -6.72
N TYR A 177 2.96 8.39 -6.14
CA TYR A 177 3.20 9.65 -6.85
C TYR A 177 2.32 9.86 -8.10
N ILE A 178 1.05 9.43 -8.03
CA ILE A 178 0.07 9.63 -9.09
C ILE A 178 -0.62 10.97 -8.85
N LYS A 179 -0.32 11.99 -9.67
CA LYS A 179 -0.83 13.36 -9.45
C LYS A 179 -2.22 13.60 -10.04
N ASN A 180 -2.60 12.89 -11.09
CA ASN A 180 -3.84 13.13 -11.86
C ASN A 180 -4.64 11.83 -12.06
N LEU A 181 -4.97 11.14 -10.98
CA LEU A 181 -5.80 9.94 -11.08
C LEU A 181 -7.25 10.32 -11.39
N ASP A 182 -7.68 10.06 -12.62
CA ASP A 182 -9.03 10.39 -13.09
C ASP A 182 -10.05 9.30 -12.72
N GLN A 183 -9.68 8.05 -12.97
CA GLN A 183 -10.55 6.92 -12.71
C GLN A 183 -9.79 5.73 -12.14
N LEU A 184 -10.39 5.09 -11.13
CA LEU A 184 -9.86 3.87 -10.53
C LEU A 184 -11.01 2.91 -10.25
N LYS A 185 -11.00 1.76 -10.93
CA LYS A 185 -11.96 0.67 -10.69
C LYS A 185 -11.23 -0.53 -10.10
N PHE A 186 -11.73 -1.07 -9.01
CA PHE A 186 -11.11 -2.20 -8.31
C PHE A 186 -11.78 -3.53 -8.68
N GLY A 187 -10.96 -4.59 -8.73
CA GLY A 187 -11.43 -5.98 -8.78
C GLY A 187 -11.74 -6.51 -7.37
N ASP A 188 -12.55 -7.55 -7.31
CA ASP A 188 -13.01 -8.16 -6.05
C ASP A 188 -11.91 -8.96 -5.33
N GLU A 189 -10.95 -9.52 -6.09
CA GLU A 189 -9.86 -10.35 -5.56
C GLU A 189 -8.75 -9.56 -4.85
N ILE A 190 -8.79 -8.23 -4.89
CA ILE A 190 -7.75 -7.39 -4.30
C ILE A 190 -7.76 -7.50 -2.77
N LYS A 191 -6.66 -8.01 -2.22
CA LYS A 191 -6.44 -8.20 -0.77
C LYS A 191 -5.74 -7.02 -0.12
N GLN A 192 -4.90 -6.30 -0.86
CA GLN A 192 -4.11 -5.19 -0.35
C GLN A 192 -4.09 -4.00 -1.31
N ILE A 193 -4.39 -2.82 -0.78
CA ILE A 193 -4.27 -1.55 -1.50
C ILE A 193 -3.34 -0.63 -0.72
N LYS A 194 -2.35 -0.07 -1.42
CA LYS A 194 -1.44 0.92 -0.87
C LYS A 194 -1.32 2.12 -1.79
N PHE A 195 -1.60 3.30 -1.27
CA PHE A 195 -1.41 4.58 -1.94
C PHE A 195 -0.35 5.40 -1.22
N ASN A 196 0.59 5.97 -1.96
CA ASN A 196 1.55 6.93 -1.44
C ASN A 196 1.56 8.14 -2.37
N PHE A 197 1.20 9.31 -1.86
CA PHE A 197 1.14 10.57 -2.63
C PHE A 197 0.29 10.44 -3.90
N VAL A 198 -0.92 9.92 -3.73
CA VAL A 198 -1.90 9.76 -4.81
C VAL A 198 -2.99 10.82 -4.66
N TYR A 199 -3.27 11.53 -5.75
CA TYR A 199 -4.23 12.65 -5.78
C TYR A 199 -5.31 12.39 -6.82
N THR A 200 -6.56 12.54 -6.42
CA THR A 200 -7.73 12.44 -7.29
C THR A 200 -8.85 13.34 -6.77
N ASP A 201 -9.67 13.85 -7.69
CA ASP A 201 -10.90 14.56 -7.35
C ASP A 201 -12.12 13.60 -7.27
N SER A 202 -11.91 12.33 -7.50
CA SER A 202 -12.95 11.30 -7.41
C SER A 202 -13.11 10.78 -5.99
N VAL A 203 -14.25 10.16 -5.71
CA VAL A 203 -14.47 9.34 -4.53
C VAL A 203 -13.86 7.96 -4.78
N ILE A 204 -13.12 7.43 -3.81
CA ILE A 204 -12.58 6.07 -3.88
C ILE A 204 -13.63 5.09 -3.33
N ASP A 205 -14.20 4.31 -4.21
CA ASP A 205 -15.21 3.31 -3.84
C ASP A 205 -14.57 1.92 -3.66
N LEU A 206 -14.50 1.49 -2.41
CA LEU A 206 -14.01 0.16 -2.00
C LEU A 206 -15.17 -0.78 -1.66
N SER A 207 -16.44 -0.37 -1.87
CA SER A 207 -17.60 -1.11 -1.38
C SER A 207 -17.75 -2.51 -1.98
N LYS A 208 -17.24 -2.71 -3.18
CA LYS A 208 -17.28 -3.99 -3.91
C LYS A 208 -15.97 -4.81 -3.78
N VAL A 209 -14.98 -4.35 -3.05
CA VAL A 209 -13.70 -5.07 -2.88
C VAL A 209 -13.80 -6.00 -1.68
N HIS A 210 -14.55 -7.12 -1.82
CA HIS A 210 -14.88 -8.01 -0.70
C HIS A 210 -13.67 -8.76 -0.14
N SER A 211 -12.65 -9.01 -0.96
CA SER A 211 -11.42 -9.67 -0.55
C SER A 211 -10.43 -8.77 0.18
N LEU A 212 -10.70 -7.45 0.26
CA LEU A 212 -9.78 -6.48 0.86
C LEU A 212 -9.51 -6.77 2.34
N GLU A 213 -8.24 -7.00 2.66
CA GLU A 213 -7.77 -7.23 4.03
C GLU A 213 -7.04 -6.03 4.63
N ARG A 214 -6.36 -5.25 3.80
CA ARG A 214 -5.54 -4.10 4.22
C ARG A 214 -5.67 -2.92 3.26
N PHE A 215 -5.92 -1.76 3.83
CA PHE A 215 -5.87 -0.48 3.12
C PHE A 215 -4.86 0.44 3.79
N LYS A 216 -3.90 0.95 3.02
CA LYS A 216 -2.90 1.91 3.50
C LYS A 216 -2.82 3.10 2.56
N ALA A 217 -2.80 4.31 3.12
CA ALA A 217 -2.64 5.54 2.35
C ALA A 217 -1.73 6.52 3.09
N ILE A 218 -0.78 7.13 2.36
CA ILE A 218 0.13 8.17 2.87
C ILE A 218 0.13 9.32 1.88
N GLY A 219 0.00 10.56 2.35
CA GLY A 219 -0.05 11.73 1.46
C GLY A 219 -1.21 11.67 0.47
N PHE A 220 -2.31 11.02 0.83
CA PHE A 220 -3.42 10.71 -0.08
C PHE A 220 -4.51 11.77 -0.03
N ASN A 221 -4.98 12.22 -1.21
CA ASN A 221 -6.10 13.14 -1.33
C ASN A 221 -7.14 12.65 -2.32
N CYS A 222 -8.40 12.60 -1.88
CA CYS A 222 -9.57 12.30 -2.73
C CYS A 222 -10.81 12.98 -2.12
N ASN A 223 -11.93 12.95 -2.81
CA ASN A 223 -13.19 13.56 -2.31
C ASN A 223 -13.99 12.65 -1.35
N GLY A 224 -13.41 11.55 -0.91
CA GLY A 224 -13.97 10.65 0.07
C GLY A 224 -13.62 9.19 -0.20
N ILE A 225 -13.84 8.35 0.81
CA ILE A 225 -13.63 6.90 0.70
C ILE A 225 -14.91 6.21 1.14
N VAL A 226 -15.46 5.34 0.29
CA VAL A 226 -16.64 4.54 0.59
C VAL A 226 -16.20 3.11 0.89
N TYR A 227 -16.45 2.66 2.11
CA TYR A 227 -16.31 1.28 2.51
C TYR A 227 -17.68 0.59 2.47
N GLY A 228 -17.73 -0.62 1.92
CA GLY A 228 -18.90 -1.49 1.99
C GLY A 228 -18.98 -2.27 3.30
N GLN A 229 -19.43 -3.48 3.22
CA GLN A 229 -19.37 -4.43 4.36
C GLN A 229 -18.00 -5.11 4.50
N ASN A 230 -17.12 -5.03 3.50
CA ASN A 230 -15.72 -5.54 3.41
C ASN A 230 -15.34 -6.46 4.58
N GLU A 231 -15.94 -7.65 4.63
CA GLU A 231 -15.86 -8.54 5.81
C GLU A 231 -14.43 -9.03 6.11
N LYS A 232 -13.55 -9.03 5.11
CA LYS A 232 -12.14 -9.42 5.27
C LYS A 232 -11.24 -8.27 5.72
N LEU A 233 -11.72 -7.01 5.70
CA LEU A 233 -10.90 -5.83 6.03
C LEU A 233 -10.57 -5.78 7.52
N LYS A 234 -9.28 -5.96 7.83
CA LYS A 234 -8.74 -6.03 9.20
C LYS A 234 -8.00 -4.77 9.61
N ASN A 235 -7.33 -4.11 8.68
CA ASN A 235 -6.43 -2.99 8.99
C ASN A 235 -6.62 -1.84 8.00
N ILE A 236 -6.78 -0.64 8.55
CA ILE A 236 -6.76 0.62 7.82
C ILE A 236 -5.68 1.50 8.47
N SER A 237 -4.76 2.02 7.65
CA SER A 237 -3.72 2.95 8.10
C SER A 237 -3.64 4.12 7.11
N MET A 238 -3.91 5.32 7.60
CA MET A 238 -3.87 6.54 6.81
C MET A 238 -2.99 7.59 7.46
N LYS A 239 -2.12 8.24 6.68
CA LYS A 239 -1.25 9.31 7.15
C LYS A 239 -1.30 10.49 6.20
N GLU A 240 -1.29 11.71 6.74
CA GLU A 240 -1.20 12.94 5.95
C GLU A 240 -2.28 13.03 4.86
N ILE A 241 -3.53 12.63 5.22
CA ILE A 241 -4.63 12.70 4.26
C ILE A 241 -5.02 14.13 3.94
N GLY A 242 -5.34 14.37 2.66
CA GLY A 242 -5.60 15.68 2.11
C GLY A 242 -6.94 16.29 2.53
N LYS A 243 -7.18 17.51 2.06
CA LYS A 243 -8.34 18.34 2.43
C LYS A 243 -9.70 17.79 1.97
N GLY A 244 -9.72 16.90 0.97
CA GLY A 244 -10.96 16.30 0.46
C GLY A 244 -11.56 15.27 1.42
N ILE A 245 -10.75 14.60 2.25
CA ILE A 245 -11.22 13.58 3.20
C ILE A 245 -11.54 14.25 4.54
N LYS A 246 -12.81 14.60 4.76
CA LYS A 246 -13.30 15.23 6.00
C LYS A 246 -13.90 14.23 6.99
N GLU A 247 -14.31 13.07 6.50
CA GLU A 247 -14.91 12.01 7.29
C GLU A 247 -14.33 10.65 6.91
N ILE A 248 -14.17 9.77 7.89
CA ILE A 248 -13.86 8.34 7.72
C ILE A 248 -14.98 7.56 8.41
N ASP A 249 -15.78 6.83 7.63
CA ASP A 249 -16.84 5.99 8.16
C ASP A 249 -16.47 4.50 8.06
N VAL A 250 -16.06 3.92 9.18
CA VAL A 250 -15.75 2.50 9.32
C VAL A 250 -16.77 1.76 10.19
N SER A 251 -17.93 2.39 10.43
CA SER A 251 -18.96 1.86 11.34
C SER A 251 -19.54 0.51 10.89
N LYS A 252 -19.56 0.24 9.60
CA LYS A 252 -20.08 -1.00 8.99
C LYS A 252 -19.06 -2.14 8.93
N LEU A 253 -17.78 -1.88 9.19
CA LEU A 253 -16.69 -2.86 9.09
C LEU A 253 -16.62 -3.75 10.34
N LYS A 254 -17.37 -4.85 10.34
CA LYS A 254 -17.55 -5.73 11.50
C LYS A 254 -16.27 -6.42 11.98
N ASN A 255 -15.31 -6.67 11.09
CA ASN A 255 -14.08 -7.40 11.36
C ASN A 255 -12.83 -6.53 11.41
N LEU A 256 -13.00 -5.20 11.31
CA LEU A 256 -11.89 -4.26 11.42
C LEU A 256 -11.22 -4.39 12.80
N ARG A 257 -9.91 -4.62 12.79
CA ARG A 257 -9.12 -4.80 14.01
C ARG A 257 -8.38 -3.54 14.41
N ARG A 258 -7.91 -2.78 13.43
CA ARG A 258 -7.08 -1.60 13.64
C ARG A 258 -7.42 -0.47 12.67
N LEU A 259 -7.60 0.73 13.22
CA LEU A 259 -7.68 1.99 12.52
C LEU A 259 -6.56 2.89 13.02
N GLU A 260 -5.67 3.30 12.12
CA GLU A 260 -4.61 4.28 12.36
C GLU A 260 -4.85 5.49 11.47
N VAL A 261 -4.89 6.69 12.05
CA VAL A 261 -4.95 7.94 11.28
C VAL A 261 -3.99 8.95 11.92
N TRP A 262 -2.98 9.36 11.16
CA TRP A 262 -1.92 10.25 11.66
C TRP A 262 -1.78 11.49 10.80
N TYR A 263 -1.45 12.65 11.43
CA TYR A 263 -1.14 13.93 10.77
C TYR A 263 -2.21 14.44 9.80
N SER A 264 -3.48 14.18 10.10
CA SER A 264 -4.61 14.42 9.20
C SER A 264 -5.44 15.60 9.68
N LYS A 265 -4.91 16.81 9.49
CA LYS A 265 -5.48 18.07 10.05
C LYS A 265 -6.87 18.44 9.52
N TYR A 266 -7.23 17.97 8.33
CA TYR A 266 -8.51 18.30 7.70
C TYR A 266 -9.64 17.33 8.07
N LEU A 267 -9.31 16.17 8.64
CA LEU A 267 -10.28 15.18 9.10
C LEU A 267 -11.07 15.75 10.29
N LYS A 268 -12.41 15.79 10.15
CA LYS A 268 -13.32 16.35 11.16
C LYS A 268 -14.11 15.30 11.91
N ASN A 269 -14.36 14.16 11.27
CA ASN A 269 -15.22 13.13 11.83
C ASN A 269 -14.70 11.72 11.56
N ILE A 270 -14.88 10.84 12.55
CA ILE A 270 -14.62 9.41 12.41
C ILE A 270 -15.83 8.67 12.98
N LYS A 271 -16.52 7.89 12.13
CA LYS A 271 -17.59 6.99 12.57
C LYS A 271 -17.00 5.59 12.77
N ILE A 272 -17.08 5.12 14.01
CA ILE A 272 -16.41 3.89 14.45
C ILE A 272 -17.47 2.86 14.82
N GLY A 273 -17.28 1.61 14.35
CA GLY A 273 -18.08 0.45 14.74
C GLY A 273 -17.32 -0.45 15.72
N LYS A 274 -17.46 -1.76 15.57
CA LYS A 274 -16.79 -2.77 16.40
C LYS A 274 -15.32 -2.91 16.01
N ILE A 275 -14.43 -2.34 16.82
CA ILE A 275 -12.99 -2.32 16.54
C ILE A 275 -12.20 -2.73 17.80
N LYS A 276 -10.93 -3.20 17.62
CA LYS A 276 -10.05 -3.55 18.75
C LYS A 276 -9.06 -2.45 19.09
N ASN A 277 -8.50 -1.79 18.10
CA ASN A 277 -7.44 -0.80 18.30
C ASN A 277 -7.70 0.46 17.47
N ILE A 278 -7.57 1.61 18.10
CA ILE A 278 -7.69 2.94 17.50
C ILE A 278 -6.43 3.73 17.82
N ASP A 279 -5.75 4.24 16.80
CA ASP A 279 -4.60 5.10 16.94
C ASP A 279 -4.80 6.38 16.12
N LEU A 280 -5.10 7.50 16.79
CA LEU A 280 -5.24 8.83 16.20
C LEU A 280 -4.12 9.74 16.72
N TYR A 281 -3.31 10.27 15.83
CA TYR A 281 -2.19 11.13 16.19
C TYR A 281 -2.19 12.42 15.34
N GLU A 282 -2.19 13.58 15.99
CA GLU A 282 -2.20 14.91 15.33
C GLU A 282 -3.32 15.13 14.29
N CYS A 283 -4.51 14.59 14.53
CA CYS A 283 -5.71 14.81 13.71
C CYS A 283 -6.50 16.00 14.24
N LYS A 284 -5.95 17.20 14.18
CA LYS A 284 -6.42 18.42 14.89
C LYS A 284 -7.84 18.89 14.54
N GLY A 285 -8.46 18.34 13.50
CA GLY A 285 -9.83 18.67 13.08
C GLY A 285 -10.92 17.96 13.87
N ILE A 286 -10.61 16.84 14.52
CA ILE A 286 -11.57 16.01 15.26
C ILE A 286 -11.85 16.66 16.61
N LYS A 287 -13.15 16.81 16.97
CA LYS A 287 -13.60 17.39 18.25
C LYS A 287 -14.12 16.34 19.22
N GLU A 288 -14.77 15.32 18.72
CA GLU A 288 -15.38 14.28 19.54
C GLU A 288 -14.87 12.90 19.15
N LEU A 289 -14.66 12.06 20.15
CA LEU A 289 -14.39 10.63 19.98
C LEU A 289 -15.60 9.85 20.52
N ASP A 290 -16.38 9.23 19.62
CA ASP A 290 -17.48 8.36 20.02
C ASP A 290 -17.08 6.88 19.86
N ILE A 291 -16.81 6.25 20.99
CA ILE A 291 -16.49 4.81 21.10
C ILE A 291 -17.59 4.07 21.90
N SER A 292 -18.78 4.65 22.00
CA SER A 292 -19.87 4.08 22.78
C SER A 292 -20.37 2.72 22.28
N LYS A 293 -20.21 2.46 20.99
CA LYS A 293 -20.60 1.18 20.33
C LYS A 293 -19.46 0.17 20.24
N CYS A 294 -18.28 0.49 20.77
CA CYS A 294 -17.07 -0.32 20.64
C CYS A 294 -16.87 -1.24 21.84
N ASP A 295 -17.58 -2.35 21.88
CA ASP A 295 -17.55 -3.34 22.98
C ASP A 295 -16.27 -4.20 23.00
N LYS A 296 -15.48 -4.20 21.96
CA LYS A 296 -14.27 -5.04 21.78
C LYS A 296 -12.94 -4.28 21.87
N LEU A 297 -12.99 -3.01 22.28
CA LEU A 297 -11.78 -2.16 22.36
C LEU A 297 -10.77 -2.73 23.35
N LYS A 298 -9.51 -2.80 22.88
CA LYS A 298 -8.36 -3.17 23.70
C LYS A 298 -7.41 -2.00 23.90
N ARG A 299 -7.19 -1.22 22.85
CA ARG A 299 -6.29 -0.07 22.86
C ARG A 299 -6.93 1.12 22.16
N VAL A 300 -6.87 2.26 22.81
CA VAL A 300 -7.24 3.57 22.26
C VAL A 300 -6.09 4.53 22.54
N THR A 301 -5.48 5.03 21.48
CA THR A 301 -4.43 6.06 21.56
C THR A 301 -4.89 7.24 20.72
N VAL A 302 -5.23 8.35 21.38
CA VAL A 302 -5.71 9.58 20.74
C VAL A 302 -4.90 10.73 21.32
N ILE A 303 -3.89 11.16 20.59
CA ILE A 303 -2.89 12.12 21.08
C ILE A 303 -2.85 13.34 20.16
N THR A 304 -2.87 14.53 20.75
CA THR A 304 -2.74 15.81 20.03
C THR A 304 -3.78 15.98 18.90
N THR A 305 -4.99 15.44 19.09
CA THR A 305 -6.06 15.54 18.09
C THR A 305 -6.97 16.75 18.32
N GLY A 306 -6.98 17.29 19.53
CA GLY A 306 -7.82 18.44 19.89
C GLY A 306 -9.24 18.06 20.27
N ILE A 307 -9.51 16.78 20.60
CA ILE A 307 -10.81 16.35 21.13
C ILE A 307 -11.07 16.98 22.48
N ASP A 308 -12.29 17.41 22.68
CA ASP A 308 -12.81 17.94 23.94
C ASP A 308 -13.84 16.98 24.59
N LYS A 309 -14.44 16.10 23.80
CA LYS A 309 -15.46 15.17 24.23
C LYS A 309 -15.16 13.72 23.87
N VAL A 310 -15.39 12.84 24.85
CA VAL A 310 -15.27 11.39 24.68
C VAL A 310 -16.55 10.71 25.13
N ARG A 311 -17.19 9.96 24.23
CA ARG A 311 -18.33 9.10 24.57
C ARG A 311 -17.90 7.66 24.63
N MET A 312 -18.08 7.02 25.77
CA MET A 312 -17.76 5.60 26.00
C MET A 312 -19.05 4.80 26.17
N SER A 313 -18.95 3.47 26.07
CA SER A 313 -20.04 2.56 26.42
C SER A 313 -20.38 2.66 27.92
N LYS A 314 -21.56 2.18 28.34
CA LYS A 314 -21.98 2.17 29.78
C LYS A 314 -21.02 1.38 30.68
N THR A 315 -20.28 0.41 30.14
CA THR A 315 -19.34 -0.43 30.89
C THR A 315 -18.05 -0.62 30.07
N PRO A 316 -17.25 0.44 29.88
CA PRO A 316 -16.07 0.36 29.04
C PRO A 316 -15.03 -0.58 29.64
N SER A 317 -14.48 -1.48 28.79
CA SER A 317 -13.41 -2.40 29.18
C SER A 317 -12.27 -2.26 28.18
N ILE A 318 -11.22 -1.50 28.56
CA ILE A 318 -10.13 -1.08 27.69
C ILE A 318 -8.81 -1.33 28.40
N ASN A 319 -7.87 -2.06 27.77
CA ASN A 319 -6.57 -2.29 28.39
C ASN A 319 -5.76 -1.00 28.47
N HIS A 320 -5.69 -0.24 27.38
CA HIS A 320 -4.94 1.00 27.32
C HIS A 320 -5.78 2.13 26.70
N LEU A 321 -6.07 3.13 27.49
CA LEU A 321 -6.76 4.35 27.07
C LEU A 321 -5.82 5.55 27.23
N CYS A 322 -5.23 6.00 26.14
CA CYS A 322 -4.38 7.20 26.09
C CYS A 322 -5.11 8.32 25.34
N LEU A 323 -5.44 9.38 26.05
CA LEU A 323 -6.13 10.56 25.56
C LEU A 323 -5.28 11.83 25.78
N SER A 324 -3.96 11.69 25.78
CA SER A 324 -3.03 12.75 26.17
C SER A 324 -2.97 13.90 25.17
N PHE A 325 -2.68 15.11 25.65
CA PHE A 325 -2.49 16.33 24.86
C PHE A 325 -3.70 16.69 23.99
N ASN A 326 -4.89 16.62 24.60
CA ASN A 326 -6.15 17.01 23.99
C ASN A 326 -6.79 18.19 24.76
N LYS A 327 -8.07 18.47 24.55
CA LYS A 327 -8.82 19.56 25.16
C LYS A 327 -9.90 19.06 26.13
N ILE A 328 -9.73 17.88 26.69
CA ILE A 328 -10.71 17.23 27.56
C ILE A 328 -10.74 17.96 28.91
N GLU A 329 -11.89 18.52 29.26
CA GLU A 329 -12.16 19.14 30.57
C GLU A 329 -12.80 18.15 31.52
N ASN A 330 -13.61 17.23 31.02
CA ASN A 330 -14.35 16.26 31.81
C ASN A 330 -14.35 14.89 31.10
N ILE A 331 -14.36 13.81 31.87
CA ILE A 331 -14.50 12.44 31.36
C ILE A 331 -15.32 11.59 32.34
N ASP A 332 -16.32 10.88 31.84
CA ASP A 332 -17.09 9.93 32.64
C ASP A 332 -16.41 8.57 32.64
N LEU A 333 -15.94 8.15 33.80
CA LEU A 333 -15.26 6.88 34.03
C LEU A 333 -16.14 5.88 34.82
N THR A 334 -17.42 6.18 34.95
CA THR A 334 -18.36 5.30 35.67
C THR A 334 -18.38 3.89 35.06
N ASN A 335 -18.29 2.89 35.94
CA ASN A 335 -18.21 1.47 35.57
C ASN A 335 -17.00 1.07 34.67
N ALA A 336 -16.05 1.95 34.45
CA ALA A 336 -14.90 1.66 33.59
C ALA A 336 -13.99 0.58 34.18
N LYS A 337 -13.49 -0.30 33.29
CA LYS A 337 -12.42 -1.25 33.56
C LYS A 337 -11.25 -0.89 32.64
N ILE A 338 -10.23 -0.23 33.18
CA ILE A 338 -9.09 0.27 32.39
C ILE A 338 -7.80 -0.13 33.09
N HIS A 339 -6.94 -0.89 32.39
CA HIS A 339 -5.65 -1.24 32.96
C HIS A 339 -4.71 -0.03 33.02
N SER A 340 -4.67 0.79 31.98
CA SER A 340 -3.80 1.97 31.93
C SER A 340 -4.55 3.14 31.29
N LEU A 341 -4.72 4.24 32.03
CA LEU A 341 -5.35 5.49 31.60
C LEU A 341 -4.31 6.60 31.56
N SER A 342 -4.24 7.36 30.44
CA SER A 342 -3.44 8.57 30.34
C SER A 342 -4.29 9.75 29.93
N LEU A 343 -4.29 10.81 30.75
CA LEU A 343 -5.00 12.07 30.56
C LEU A 343 -4.06 13.29 30.61
N GLN A 344 -2.75 13.04 30.50
CA GLN A 344 -1.75 14.10 30.54
C GLN A 344 -1.99 15.14 29.43
N GLY A 345 -1.69 16.40 29.73
CA GLY A 345 -1.80 17.47 28.71
C GLY A 345 -3.23 17.87 28.34
N ASN A 346 -4.24 17.48 29.12
CA ASN A 346 -5.60 17.98 29.02
C ASN A 346 -5.87 19.08 30.07
N PRO A 347 -6.83 20.01 29.85
CA PRO A 347 -7.20 21.01 30.81
C PRO A 347 -7.99 20.46 32.03
N ILE A 348 -8.36 19.19 32.03
CA ILE A 348 -9.06 18.55 33.13
C ILE A 348 -8.29 18.70 34.46
N LYS A 349 -8.91 19.32 35.45
CA LYS A 349 -8.29 19.56 36.76
C LYS A 349 -8.60 18.45 37.77
N ASN A 350 -9.81 17.94 37.76
CA ASN A 350 -10.32 16.96 38.72
C ASN A 350 -10.76 15.69 37.96
N ILE A 351 -10.12 14.57 38.23
CA ILE A 351 -10.40 13.28 37.60
C ILE A 351 -11.06 12.40 38.67
N ASP A 352 -12.35 12.17 38.55
CA ASP A 352 -13.09 11.29 39.46
C ASP A 352 -13.13 9.87 38.94
N VAL A 353 -12.40 8.99 39.60
CA VAL A 353 -12.36 7.56 39.29
C VAL A 353 -13.09 6.72 40.35
N SER A 354 -13.74 7.33 41.35
CA SER A 354 -14.39 6.66 42.47
C SER A 354 -15.48 5.67 42.07
N LYS A 355 -16.17 5.97 40.92
CA LYS A 355 -17.21 5.12 40.35
C LYS A 355 -16.70 4.11 39.31
N ALA A 356 -15.41 4.11 39.01
CA ALA A 356 -14.83 3.13 38.11
C ALA A 356 -14.76 1.74 38.79
N LYS A 357 -15.06 0.69 38.03
CA LYS A 357 -14.94 -0.70 38.55
C LYS A 357 -13.49 -1.13 38.76
N ARG A 358 -12.60 -0.65 37.86
CA ARG A 358 -11.17 -0.95 37.96
C ARG A 358 -10.36 0.05 37.12
N ILE A 359 -9.36 0.67 37.73
CA ILE A 359 -8.29 1.40 37.03
C ILE A 359 -7.00 1.02 37.76
N ASP A 360 -6.05 0.37 37.04
CA ASP A 360 -4.81 -0.10 37.70
C ASP A 360 -3.75 0.99 37.73
N LYS A 361 -3.62 1.77 36.63
CA LYS A 361 -2.64 2.85 36.51
C LYS A 361 -3.27 4.08 35.87
N ILE A 362 -2.95 5.27 36.39
CA ILE A 362 -3.34 6.54 35.79
C ILE A 362 -2.12 7.47 35.66
N TYR A 363 -1.93 8.01 34.46
CA TYR A 363 -0.89 8.99 34.16
C TYR A 363 -1.51 10.37 34.04
N VAL A 364 -1.04 11.29 34.87
CA VAL A 364 -1.57 12.66 35.00
C VAL A 364 -0.45 13.67 35.14
N LYS A 365 -0.72 14.97 34.93
CA LYS A 365 0.18 16.07 35.30
C LYS A 365 0.18 16.29 36.80
N LYS A 366 1.22 16.94 37.36
CA LYS A 366 1.32 17.27 38.78
C LYS A 366 0.13 18.09 39.31
N CYS A 367 -0.42 18.98 38.50
CA CYS A 367 -1.53 19.87 38.85
C CYS A 367 -2.94 19.21 38.76
N GLN A 368 -3.03 17.96 38.34
CA GLN A 368 -4.33 17.27 38.20
C GLN A 368 -4.65 16.46 39.46
N ASN A 369 -5.83 16.68 40.03
CA ASN A 369 -6.31 15.96 41.18
C ASN A 369 -7.01 14.66 40.76
N VAL A 370 -6.76 13.58 41.48
CA VAL A 370 -7.41 12.28 41.25
C VAL A 370 -8.19 11.89 42.50
N LYS A 371 -9.51 11.84 42.37
CA LYS A 371 -10.42 11.37 43.43
C LYS A 371 -10.66 9.87 43.26
N LYS A 372 -10.29 9.09 44.25
CA LYS A 372 -10.48 7.62 44.34
C LYS A 372 -11.60 7.28 45.28
N GLY A 373 -12.18 6.10 45.14
CA GLY A 373 -12.97 5.46 46.19
C GLY A 373 -12.07 4.83 47.26
N ASP A 374 -12.59 4.66 48.48
CA ASP A 374 -11.82 4.24 49.68
C ASP A 374 -11.07 2.92 49.52
N LYS A 375 -11.63 1.97 48.78
CA LYS A 375 -11.04 0.63 48.53
C LYS A 375 -10.25 0.50 47.23
N GLN A 376 -10.11 1.57 46.47
CA GLN A 376 -9.43 1.47 45.17
C GLN A 376 -7.91 1.60 45.29
N GLN A 377 -7.19 0.58 44.81
CA GLN A 377 -5.74 0.56 44.71
C GLN A 377 -5.32 0.99 43.30
N ILE A 378 -5.06 2.28 43.12
CA ILE A 378 -4.69 2.84 41.83
C ILE A 378 -3.28 3.42 41.89
N LYS A 379 -2.40 3.00 40.98
CA LYS A 379 -1.06 3.57 40.86
C LYS A 379 -1.17 4.91 40.09
N ILE A 380 -1.02 6.03 40.78
CA ILE A 380 -1.02 7.36 40.20
C ILE A 380 0.40 7.73 39.83
N ILE A 381 0.66 8.02 38.56
CA ILE A 381 1.97 8.39 38.01
C ILE A 381 1.86 9.86 37.56
N ARG A 382 2.59 10.73 38.21
CA ARG A 382 2.63 12.17 37.95
C ARG A 382 3.91 12.52 37.18
N ARG A 383 3.76 13.08 36.01
CA ARG A 383 4.88 13.51 35.16
C ARG A 383 4.71 14.97 34.71
#